data_a2cbacb2d5f8ccd8edeb2bad2d1f7b10
#
_entry.id   a2cbacb2d5f8ccd8edeb2bad2d1f7b10
#
_cell.length_a   1.000
_cell.length_b   1.000
_cell.length_c   1.000
_cell.angle_alpha   90.00
_cell.angle_beta   90.00
_cell.angle_gamma   90.00
#
_symmetry.space_group_name_H-M   'P 1'
#
loop_
_entity.id
_entity.type
_entity.pdbx_description
1 polymer ?
#
loop_
_entity_poly.entity_id
_entity_poly.type
_entity_poly.pdbx_seq_one_letter_code
_entity_poly.pdbx_strand_id
1 'polypeptide(L)'
;LLHRVEKEMEHHLTTYITHDTLISALGFGTQENLEAIRSYHSGITLQTDKRIADTPLLAATLSQERLQQQAEAIGVSGYPRMEQLFILTINELIRQSGQTLEDKTCGLILSTTKGNIDLLARHTEHPDEAVFLWKMAENIAGYFHAEERVHVISNACISGVSALIAGKRMIENGIYRRVIVAGGDLLSHFITSGFGSFRSLSSRPCRPYDSSRDGLNLGEACGAVLLSSEGTEEHVILSGGAVSNDANHISGPSRTGDGLYFAIRQAMQEAGTAPQDISFVNAHGTATLYNDEMESKALTLAHLEQVPVHSLKPYFGHTLGASGIIESIVCMHELKQGILFGTPGYETPGIPMPIPVYATHRSIPMKHCVKTASGFGGCNAAIVLSLPEYTPFKDEDNT
;
A
#
# COMPACT_ATOMS: atom_id res chain seq x y z
N LEU A 1 31.94 -13.69 -28.45
CA LEU A 1 30.90 -12.66 -28.35
C LEU A 1 29.75 -13.15 -27.43
N LEU A 2 29.21 -14.37 -27.61
CA LEU A 2 28.18 -14.95 -26.78
C LEU A 2 28.59 -15.08 -25.28
N HIS A 3 29.79 -15.52 -24.99
CA HIS A 3 30.37 -15.60 -23.63
C HIS A 3 30.67 -14.22 -22.98
N ARG A 4 30.73 -13.14 -23.77
CA ARG A 4 30.87 -11.78 -23.25
C ARG A 4 29.50 -11.16 -22.94
N VAL A 5 28.49 -11.54 -23.70
CA VAL A 5 27.09 -11.14 -23.47
C VAL A 5 26.50 -11.87 -22.24
N GLU A 6 26.88 -13.13 -22.00
CA GLU A 6 26.49 -13.87 -20.78
C GLU A 6 27.16 -13.35 -19.49
N LYS A 7 28.29 -12.62 -19.59
CA LYS A 7 28.97 -12.01 -18.44
C LYS A 7 28.53 -10.56 -18.16
N GLU A 8 27.80 -9.94 -19.08
CA GLU A 8 27.06 -8.68 -18.88
C GLU A 8 25.62 -8.93 -18.42
N MET A 9 25.26 -10.19 -18.08
CA MET A 9 23.99 -10.51 -17.46
C MET A 9 23.92 -9.89 -16.06
N GLU A 10 23.39 -8.68 -16.05
CA GLU A 10 22.45 -8.15 -15.10
C GLU A 10 22.87 -8.26 -13.62
N HIS A 11 23.76 -7.39 -13.17
CA HIS A 11 23.68 -6.91 -11.81
C HIS A 11 22.40 -6.06 -11.70
N HIS A 12 21.25 -6.68 -11.60
CA HIS A 12 20.06 -5.97 -11.16
C HIS A 12 20.35 -5.34 -9.81
N LEU A 13 20.30 -4.03 -9.74
CA LEU A 13 20.49 -3.30 -8.50
C LEU A 13 19.41 -3.74 -7.50
N THR A 14 19.82 -4.11 -6.30
CA THR A 14 18.86 -4.43 -5.22
C THR A 14 18.09 -3.18 -4.85
N THR A 15 16.78 -3.32 -4.67
CA THR A 15 15.92 -2.20 -4.24
C THR A 15 15.61 -2.33 -2.76
N TYR A 16 16.18 -1.44 -1.97
CA TYR A 16 15.93 -1.34 -0.52
C TYR A 16 14.83 -0.33 -0.23
N ILE A 17 14.06 -0.56 0.82
CA ILE A 17 13.17 0.44 1.41
C ILE A 17 13.86 0.97 2.67
N THR A 18 14.35 2.20 2.59
CA THR A 18 15.23 2.75 3.63
C THR A 18 14.51 3.61 4.66
N HIS A 19 13.47 4.31 4.25
CA HIS A 19 12.66 5.17 5.13
C HIS A 19 11.19 5.02 4.78
N ASP A 20 10.34 5.28 5.77
CA ASP A 20 8.90 5.23 5.61
C ASP A 20 8.20 6.26 6.51
N THR A 21 7.01 6.67 6.12
CA THR A 21 6.09 7.44 6.94
C THR A 21 4.65 7.19 6.51
N LEU A 22 3.72 7.33 7.45
CA LEU A 22 2.32 6.98 7.29
C LEU A 22 1.43 7.92 8.08
N ILE A 23 0.44 8.51 7.41
CA ILE A 23 -0.65 9.29 8.01
C ILE A 23 -1.96 8.57 7.72
N SER A 24 -2.72 8.28 8.78
CA SER A 24 -4.05 7.65 8.67
C SER A 24 -4.97 8.11 9.80
N ALA A 25 -6.17 7.52 9.86
CA ALA A 25 -7.08 7.71 10.99
C ALA A 25 -6.49 7.26 12.34
N LEU A 26 -5.46 6.41 12.33
CA LEU A 26 -4.80 5.90 13.53
C LEU A 26 -3.70 6.83 14.06
N GLY A 27 -3.13 7.69 13.21
CA GLY A 27 -2.06 8.59 13.63
C GLY A 27 -1.36 9.31 12.48
N PHE A 28 -0.51 10.26 12.86
CA PHE A 28 0.30 11.08 11.96
C PHE A 28 1.78 10.72 12.16
N GLY A 29 2.20 9.64 11.54
CA GLY A 29 3.52 9.03 11.62
C GLY A 29 3.42 7.52 11.80
N THR A 30 4.42 6.79 11.31
CA THR A 30 4.42 5.31 11.32
C THR A 30 4.28 4.75 12.73
N GLN A 31 5.00 5.30 13.70
CA GLN A 31 5.01 4.79 15.07
C GLN A 31 3.63 4.88 15.75
N GLU A 32 2.91 6.00 15.63
CA GLU A 32 1.54 6.15 16.16
C GLU A 32 0.61 5.07 15.59
N ASN A 33 0.69 4.85 14.28
CA ASN A 33 -0.12 3.85 13.59
C ASN A 33 0.19 2.42 14.09
N LEU A 34 1.44 2.07 14.24
CA LEU A 34 1.86 0.75 14.75
C LEU A 34 1.42 0.52 16.21
N GLU A 35 1.50 1.54 17.05
CA GLU A 35 1.03 1.48 18.44
C GLU A 35 -0.49 1.30 18.52
N ALA A 36 -1.24 2.00 17.67
CA ALA A 36 -2.68 1.81 17.56
C ALA A 36 -3.03 0.38 17.12
N ILE A 37 -2.35 -0.18 16.10
CA ILE A 37 -2.55 -1.56 15.67
C ILE A 37 -2.22 -2.54 16.80
N ARG A 38 -1.08 -2.38 17.49
CA ARG A 38 -0.68 -3.24 18.62
C ARG A 38 -1.72 -3.27 19.73
N SER A 39 -2.40 -2.16 19.95
CA SER A 39 -3.48 -2.05 20.95
C SER A 39 -4.86 -2.43 20.42
N TYR A 40 -4.95 -2.98 19.20
CA TYR A 40 -6.20 -3.32 18.50
C TYR A 40 -7.12 -2.12 18.30
N HIS A 41 -6.58 -0.90 18.29
CA HIS A 41 -7.37 0.30 18.02
C HIS A 41 -7.69 0.37 16.53
N SER A 42 -8.98 0.52 16.20
CA SER A 42 -9.47 0.71 14.83
C SER A 42 -9.76 2.18 14.57
N GLY A 43 -9.37 2.67 13.39
CA GLY A 43 -9.74 3.99 12.92
C GLY A 43 -11.18 4.09 12.38
N ILE A 44 -11.89 2.95 12.26
CA ILE A 44 -13.25 2.89 11.71
C ILE A 44 -14.24 3.41 12.76
N THR A 45 -14.86 4.55 12.48
CA THR A 45 -15.85 5.19 13.33
C THR A 45 -17.07 5.66 12.52
N LEU A 46 -18.18 5.96 13.20
CA LEU A 46 -19.39 6.46 12.54
C LEU A 46 -19.14 7.88 12.02
N GLN A 47 -19.25 8.06 10.72
CA GLN A 47 -19.10 9.35 10.04
C GLN A 47 -20.48 9.94 9.72
N THR A 48 -20.65 11.22 10.04
CA THR A 48 -21.86 12.00 9.75
C THR A 48 -21.60 13.21 8.86
N ASP A 49 -20.37 13.36 8.40
CA ASP A 49 -19.96 14.47 7.54
C ASP A 49 -20.62 14.37 6.15
N LYS A 50 -21.46 15.35 5.85
CA LYS A 50 -22.18 15.44 4.57
C LYS A 50 -21.28 15.64 3.35
N ARG A 51 -20.02 16.03 3.57
CA ARG A 51 -19.01 16.09 2.50
C ARG A 51 -18.60 14.69 2.04
N ILE A 52 -18.77 13.70 2.89
CA ILE A 52 -18.39 12.32 2.63
C ILE A 52 -19.58 11.49 2.15
N ALA A 53 -20.77 11.64 2.78
CA ALA A 53 -21.96 10.87 2.42
C ALA A 53 -23.26 11.54 2.89
N ASP A 54 -24.38 11.27 2.18
CA ASP A 54 -25.70 11.76 2.56
C ASP A 54 -26.26 11.08 3.82
N THR A 55 -25.87 9.83 4.04
CA THR A 55 -26.27 9.03 5.20
C THR A 55 -25.06 8.65 6.04
N PRO A 56 -25.22 8.52 7.37
CA PRO A 56 -24.13 8.04 8.22
C PRO A 56 -23.56 6.70 7.75
N LEU A 57 -22.22 6.57 7.76
CA LEU A 57 -21.53 5.33 7.42
C LEU A 57 -20.32 5.13 8.32
N LEU A 58 -19.85 3.87 8.43
CA LEU A 58 -18.60 3.55 9.11
C LEU A 58 -17.42 3.72 8.17
N ALA A 59 -16.47 4.58 8.53
CA ALA A 59 -15.24 4.80 7.78
C ALA A 59 -14.10 5.27 8.70
N ALA A 60 -12.87 5.07 8.25
CA ALA A 60 -11.66 5.53 8.93
C ALA A 60 -11.20 6.86 8.30
N THR A 61 -11.56 8.00 8.89
CA THR A 61 -11.24 9.34 8.38
C THR A 61 -10.11 9.99 9.17
N LEU A 62 -9.31 10.79 8.49
CA LEU A 62 -8.26 11.59 9.13
C LEU A 62 -8.84 12.65 10.06
N SER A 63 -8.14 12.94 11.17
CA SER A 63 -8.41 14.11 11.98
C SER A 63 -8.22 15.39 11.16
N GLN A 64 -9.33 16.08 10.87
CA GLN A 64 -9.31 17.34 10.12
C GLN A 64 -8.52 18.42 10.86
N GLU A 65 -8.69 18.48 12.16
CA GLU A 65 -7.98 19.44 13.01
C GLU A 65 -6.47 19.24 12.94
N ARG A 66 -5.98 18.00 13.10
CA ARG A 66 -4.52 17.70 13.00
C ARG A 66 -3.99 17.98 11.60
N LEU A 67 -4.73 17.61 10.55
CA LEU A 67 -4.32 17.85 9.17
C LEU A 67 -4.18 19.35 8.91
N GLN A 68 -5.17 20.14 9.31
CA GLN A 68 -5.14 21.59 9.16
C GLN A 68 -3.99 22.21 9.95
N GLN A 69 -3.83 21.85 11.23
CA GLN A 69 -2.75 22.34 12.08
C GLN A 69 -1.36 22.07 11.47
N GLN A 70 -1.13 20.87 10.94
CA GLN A 70 0.13 20.54 10.30
C GLN A 70 0.32 21.27 8.96
N ALA A 71 -0.73 21.42 8.17
CA ALA A 71 -0.68 22.20 6.93
C ALA A 71 -0.37 23.67 7.16
N GLU A 72 -0.94 24.28 8.22
CA GLU A 72 -0.63 25.65 8.65
C GLU A 72 0.83 25.78 9.09
N ALA A 73 1.34 24.80 9.85
CA ALA A 73 2.71 24.82 10.37
C ALA A 73 3.79 24.85 9.28
N ILE A 74 3.53 24.28 8.11
CA ILE A 74 4.47 24.30 6.97
C ILE A 74 4.01 25.19 5.81
N GLY A 75 2.94 25.98 6.02
CA GLY A 75 2.50 26.99 5.06
C GLY A 75 1.79 26.45 3.81
N VAL A 76 1.15 25.27 3.88
CA VAL A 76 0.48 24.62 2.74
C VAL A 76 -1.06 24.65 2.79
N SER A 77 -1.65 25.43 3.69
CA SER A 77 -3.11 25.52 3.86
C SER A 77 -3.86 25.98 2.61
N GLY A 78 -3.19 26.66 1.67
CA GLY A 78 -3.75 27.10 0.41
C GLY A 78 -3.87 26.02 -0.67
N TYR A 79 -3.28 24.84 -0.45
CA TYR A 79 -3.38 23.70 -1.39
C TYR A 79 -4.67 22.92 -1.19
N PRO A 80 -5.19 22.21 -2.24
CA PRO A 80 -6.23 21.20 -2.05
C PRO A 80 -5.88 20.19 -0.96
N ARG A 81 -6.88 19.68 -0.26
CA ARG A 81 -6.71 18.79 0.90
C ARG A 81 -5.85 17.54 0.61
N MET A 82 -6.01 16.97 -0.59
CA MET A 82 -5.21 15.82 -1.03
C MET A 82 -3.74 16.19 -1.24
N GLU A 83 -3.49 17.36 -1.82
CA GLU A 83 -2.14 17.88 -2.01
C GLU A 83 -1.46 18.21 -0.67
N GLN A 84 -2.20 18.83 0.28
CA GLN A 84 -1.69 19.02 1.66
C GLN A 84 -1.22 17.72 2.26
N LEU A 85 -2.03 16.66 2.14
CA LEU A 85 -1.71 15.34 2.70
C LEU A 85 -0.46 14.73 2.07
N PHE A 86 -0.32 14.79 0.74
CA PHE A 86 0.89 14.33 0.05
C PHE A 86 2.11 15.15 0.47
N ILE A 87 2.00 16.48 0.48
CA ILE A 87 3.12 17.36 0.84
C ILE A 87 3.59 17.09 2.28
N LEU A 88 2.67 16.97 3.24
CA LEU A 88 3.01 16.63 4.63
C LEU A 88 3.74 15.29 4.73
N THR A 89 3.22 14.27 4.04
CA THR A 89 3.79 12.93 4.10
C THR A 89 5.19 12.89 3.45
N ILE A 90 5.34 13.48 2.26
CA ILE A 90 6.64 13.52 1.56
C ILE A 90 7.64 14.38 2.33
N ASN A 91 7.20 15.53 2.87
CA ASN A 91 8.08 16.40 3.65
C ASN A 91 8.64 15.71 4.89
N GLU A 92 7.81 14.93 5.60
CA GLU A 92 8.28 14.13 6.73
C GLU A 92 9.29 13.06 6.31
N LEU A 93 9.07 12.38 5.19
CA LEU A 93 10.01 11.40 4.63
C LEU A 93 11.35 12.06 4.25
N ILE A 94 11.31 13.23 3.61
CA ILE A 94 12.50 14.02 3.26
C ILE A 94 13.24 14.44 4.52
N ARG A 95 12.52 14.90 5.56
CA ARG A 95 13.13 15.30 6.85
C ARG A 95 13.85 14.13 7.54
N GLN A 96 13.29 12.93 7.48
CA GLN A 96 13.88 11.72 8.07
C GLN A 96 15.11 11.24 7.29
N SER A 97 15.02 11.25 5.96
CA SER A 97 16.04 10.67 5.09
C SER A 97 17.17 11.63 4.69
N GLY A 98 16.96 12.93 4.87
CA GLY A 98 17.87 13.96 4.37
C GLY A 98 17.94 14.05 2.83
N GLN A 99 16.99 13.41 2.12
CA GLN A 99 16.91 13.46 0.66
C GLN A 99 16.24 14.75 0.18
N THR A 100 16.41 15.07 -1.10
CA THR A 100 15.71 16.17 -1.77
C THR A 100 15.28 15.75 -3.17
N LEU A 101 14.18 16.31 -3.64
CA LEU A 101 13.69 16.12 -5.01
C LEU A 101 14.34 17.11 -6.01
N GLU A 102 15.16 18.04 -5.54
CA GLU A 102 16.06 18.86 -6.39
C GLU A 102 17.24 18.03 -6.95
N ASP A 103 17.49 16.84 -6.37
CA ASP A 103 18.48 15.89 -6.87
C ASP A 103 17.89 15.08 -8.04
N LYS A 104 18.46 15.24 -9.26
CA LYS A 104 18.06 14.52 -10.47
C LYS A 104 18.19 12.99 -10.37
N THR A 105 18.90 12.50 -9.37
CA THR A 105 19.01 11.06 -9.11
C THR A 105 17.88 10.51 -8.23
N CYS A 106 16.96 11.38 -7.76
CA CYS A 106 15.82 11.05 -6.95
C CYS A 106 14.50 11.28 -7.71
N GLY A 107 13.80 10.21 -8.06
CA GLY A 107 12.49 10.27 -8.69
C GLY A 107 11.33 10.40 -7.69
N LEU A 108 10.18 10.85 -8.16
CA LEU A 108 8.92 10.89 -7.40
C LEU A 108 7.81 10.15 -8.14
N ILE A 109 7.17 9.21 -7.45
CA ILE A 109 5.96 8.52 -7.91
C ILE A 109 4.83 8.80 -6.92
N LEU A 110 3.69 9.25 -7.44
CA LEU A 110 2.46 9.42 -6.67
C LEU A 110 1.45 8.34 -7.07
N SER A 111 0.80 7.70 -6.11
CA SER A 111 -0.31 6.78 -6.36
C SER A 111 -1.59 7.29 -5.71
N THR A 112 -2.67 7.31 -6.49
CA THR A 112 -4.00 7.69 -6.02
C THR A 112 -5.05 7.17 -6.98
N THR A 113 -6.24 6.92 -6.50
CA THR A 113 -7.32 6.50 -7.40
C THR A 113 -7.97 7.67 -8.12
N LYS A 114 -8.04 8.85 -7.50
CA LYS A 114 -8.85 9.97 -8.02
C LYS A 114 -8.29 11.38 -7.70
N GLY A 115 -7.20 11.48 -6.92
CA GLY A 115 -6.63 12.78 -6.54
C GLY A 115 -7.65 13.71 -5.87
N ASN A 116 -7.74 14.94 -6.35
CA ASN A 116 -8.62 16.00 -5.82
C ASN A 116 -10.08 15.87 -6.29
N ILE A 117 -10.65 14.68 -6.40
CA ILE A 117 -12.00 14.44 -6.91
C ILE A 117 -13.10 15.14 -6.09
N ASP A 118 -12.84 15.44 -4.82
CA ASP A 118 -13.75 16.17 -3.94
C ASP A 118 -14.02 17.61 -4.41
N LEU A 119 -13.14 18.19 -5.21
CA LEU A 119 -13.30 19.51 -5.80
C LEU A 119 -14.42 19.56 -6.86
N LEU A 120 -14.80 18.44 -7.48
CA LEU A 120 -15.90 18.39 -8.45
C LEU A 120 -17.27 18.76 -7.83
N ALA A 121 -17.47 18.49 -6.56
CA ALA A 121 -18.74 18.69 -5.87
C ALA A 121 -18.95 20.13 -5.38
N ARG A 122 -18.03 21.07 -5.62
CA ARG A 122 -18.03 22.38 -4.99
C ARG A 122 -17.67 23.50 -5.97
N HIS A 123 -18.30 24.66 -5.79
CA HIS A 123 -17.66 25.91 -6.15
C HIS A 123 -16.50 26.14 -5.20
N THR A 124 -15.30 25.82 -5.64
CA THR A 124 -14.08 25.96 -4.86
C THR A 124 -13.32 27.20 -5.31
N GLU A 125 -12.42 27.69 -4.46
CA GLU A 125 -11.48 28.77 -4.83
C GLU A 125 -10.35 28.24 -5.75
N HIS A 126 -10.31 26.92 -5.98
CA HIS A 126 -9.32 26.28 -6.84
C HIS A 126 -9.77 26.29 -8.31
N PRO A 127 -8.83 26.38 -9.27
CA PRO A 127 -9.13 26.26 -10.69
C PRO A 127 -9.78 24.92 -11.03
N ASP A 128 -10.64 24.87 -12.05
CA ASP A 128 -11.32 23.65 -12.50
C ASP A 128 -10.33 22.51 -12.83
N GLU A 129 -9.13 22.85 -13.35
CA GLU A 129 -8.08 21.87 -13.66
C GLU A 129 -7.42 21.24 -12.43
N ALA A 130 -7.63 21.77 -11.20
CA ALA A 130 -7.11 21.21 -9.97
C ALA A 130 -7.61 19.77 -9.69
N VAL A 131 -8.72 19.34 -10.31
CA VAL A 131 -9.23 17.98 -10.21
C VAL A 131 -8.38 16.95 -10.98
N PHE A 132 -7.59 17.39 -11.97
CA PHE A 132 -6.81 16.48 -12.79
C PHE A 132 -5.55 16.00 -12.07
N LEU A 133 -5.26 14.72 -12.21
CA LEU A 133 -4.09 14.08 -11.57
C LEU A 133 -2.76 14.71 -11.98
N TRP A 134 -2.64 15.11 -13.24
CA TRP A 134 -1.43 15.79 -13.74
C TRP A 134 -1.22 17.14 -13.06
N LYS A 135 -2.31 17.89 -12.79
CA LYS A 135 -2.22 19.20 -12.13
C LYS A 135 -1.86 19.06 -10.65
N MET A 136 -2.46 18.11 -9.96
CA MET A 136 -2.06 17.72 -8.60
C MET A 136 -0.56 17.39 -8.53
N ALA A 137 -0.08 16.55 -9.46
CA ALA A 137 1.33 16.18 -9.51
C ALA A 137 2.25 17.39 -9.78
N GLU A 138 1.86 18.28 -10.70
CA GLU A 138 2.59 19.53 -11.00
C GLU A 138 2.67 20.44 -9.76
N ASN A 139 1.57 20.62 -9.02
CA ASN A 139 1.56 21.43 -7.82
C ASN A 139 2.46 20.85 -6.72
N ILE A 140 2.42 19.54 -6.51
CA ILE A 140 3.29 18.85 -5.53
C ILE A 140 4.75 18.96 -5.98
N ALA A 141 5.07 18.71 -7.25
CA ALA A 141 6.40 18.87 -7.82
C ALA A 141 6.93 20.29 -7.60
N GLY A 142 6.10 21.30 -7.88
CA GLY A 142 6.45 22.71 -7.69
C GLY A 142 6.78 23.07 -6.24
N TYR A 143 6.04 22.51 -5.26
CA TYR A 143 6.34 22.72 -3.85
C TYR A 143 7.73 22.20 -3.45
N PHE A 144 8.11 21.04 -3.96
CA PHE A 144 9.40 20.42 -3.66
C PHE A 144 10.53 20.81 -4.61
N HIS A 145 10.30 21.73 -5.56
CA HIS A 145 11.25 22.07 -6.60
C HIS A 145 11.82 20.85 -7.31
N ALA A 146 10.96 19.86 -7.58
CA ALA A 146 11.39 18.61 -8.18
C ALA A 146 11.95 18.84 -9.59
N GLU A 147 13.23 18.47 -9.79
CA GLU A 147 13.91 18.62 -11.07
C GLU A 147 13.44 17.59 -12.10
N GLU A 148 13.08 16.40 -11.65
CA GLU A 148 12.62 15.31 -12.51
C GLU A 148 11.11 15.25 -12.62
N ARG A 149 10.63 14.63 -13.70
CA ARG A 149 9.18 14.47 -13.93
C ARG A 149 8.54 13.58 -12.88
N VAL A 150 7.46 14.07 -12.26
CA VAL A 150 6.64 13.27 -11.34
C VAL A 150 5.77 12.29 -12.12
N HIS A 151 5.79 11.03 -11.71
CA HIS A 151 4.96 9.98 -12.27
C HIS A 151 3.71 9.78 -11.42
N VAL A 152 2.54 9.66 -12.06
CA VAL A 152 1.30 9.34 -11.35
C VAL A 152 0.82 7.96 -11.78
N ILE A 153 0.56 7.09 -10.80
CA ILE A 153 -0.01 5.77 -11.01
C ILE A 153 -1.42 5.74 -10.43
N SER A 154 -2.39 5.54 -11.31
CA SER A 154 -3.80 5.41 -10.98
C SER A 154 -4.36 4.15 -11.62
N ASN A 155 -4.43 3.07 -10.84
CA ASN A 155 -4.90 1.75 -11.27
C ASN A 155 -5.76 1.14 -10.15
N ALA A 156 -6.92 1.74 -9.90
CA ALA A 156 -7.83 1.32 -8.83
C ALA A 156 -7.09 1.03 -7.51
N CYS A 157 -7.51 0.00 -6.77
CA CYS A 157 -6.97 -0.31 -5.44
C CYS A 157 -5.54 -0.88 -5.47
N ILE A 158 -5.02 -1.27 -6.63
CA ILE A 158 -3.64 -1.75 -6.76
C ILE A 158 -2.62 -0.62 -7.00
N SER A 159 -3.07 0.64 -7.11
CA SER A 159 -2.21 1.79 -7.44
C SER A 159 -0.94 1.86 -6.59
N GLY A 160 -1.06 1.68 -5.28
CA GLY A 160 0.09 1.74 -4.36
C GLY A 160 1.10 0.62 -4.58
N VAL A 161 0.64 -0.63 -4.76
CA VAL A 161 1.53 -1.76 -5.08
C VAL A 161 2.18 -1.57 -6.45
N SER A 162 1.41 -1.11 -7.44
CA SER A 162 1.92 -0.82 -8.78
C SER A 162 2.98 0.30 -8.76
N ALA A 163 2.82 1.30 -7.89
CA ALA A 163 3.79 2.37 -7.71
C ALA A 163 5.12 1.87 -7.10
N LEU A 164 5.04 0.98 -6.11
CA LEU A 164 6.22 0.32 -5.55
C LEU A 164 6.97 -0.49 -6.61
N ILE A 165 6.23 -1.27 -7.42
CA ILE A 165 6.81 -2.04 -8.53
C ILE A 165 7.47 -1.11 -9.57
N ALA A 166 6.81 -0.01 -9.95
CA ALA A 166 7.38 0.95 -10.88
C ALA A 166 8.66 1.59 -10.33
N GLY A 167 8.67 2.00 -9.05
CA GLY A 167 9.85 2.53 -8.40
C GLY A 167 11.01 1.51 -8.37
N LYS A 168 10.71 0.25 -8.06
CA LYS A 168 11.67 -0.86 -8.14
C LYS A 168 12.29 -0.95 -9.54
N ARG A 169 11.46 -0.97 -10.59
CA ARG A 169 11.96 -1.02 -11.97
C ARG A 169 12.84 0.17 -12.35
N MET A 170 12.51 1.37 -11.85
CA MET A 170 13.35 2.55 -12.10
C MET A 170 14.73 2.44 -11.44
N ILE A 171 14.79 1.90 -10.22
CA ILE A 171 16.05 1.62 -9.52
C ILE A 171 16.86 0.55 -10.28
N GLU A 172 16.26 -0.60 -10.56
CA GLU A 172 16.93 -1.74 -11.20
C GLU A 172 17.49 -1.43 -12.57
N ASN A 173 16.80 -0.57 -13.33
CA ASN A 173 17.26 -0.11 -14.64
C ASN A 173 18.21 1.11 -14.57
N GLY A 174 18.60 1.55 -13.37
CA GLY A 174 19.52 2.66 -13.18
C GLY A 174 18.98 4.02 -13.62
N ILE A 175 17.64 4.17 -13.74
CA ILE A 175 17.01 5.45 -14.11
C ILE A 175 17.19 6.44 -12.96
N TYR A 176 16.97 5.99 -11.73
CA TYR A 176 17.21 6.75 -10.51
C TYR A 176 18.03 5.92 -9.51
N ARG A 177 18.78 6.59 -8.66
CA ARG A 177 19.41 5.96 -7.49
C ARG A 177 18.42 5.82 -6.34
N ARG A 178 17.48 6.75 -6.26
CA ARG A 178 16.43 6.80 -5.22
C ARG A 178 15.10 7.15 -5.84
N VAL A 179 14.02 6.64 -5.27
CA VAL A 179 12.66 6.98 -5.68
C VAL A 179 11.81 7.15 -4.43
N ILE A 180 11.22 8.33 -4.27
CA ILE A 180 10.13 8.52 -3.30
C ILE A 180 8.86 7.99 -3.94
N VAL A 181 8.23 7.03 -3.29
CA VAL A 181 6.92 6.51 -3.68
C VAL A 181 5.91 6.91 -2.61
N ALA A 182 4.99 7.78 -2.94
CA ALA A 182 3.93 8.23 -2.04
C ALA A 182 2.56 7.83 -2.58
N GLY A 183 1.67 7.36 -1.71
CA GLY A 183 0.32 6.96 -2.11
C GLY A 183 -0.73 7.44 -1.13
N GLY A 184 -1.76 8.09 -1.65
CA GLY A 184 -2.81 8.68 -0.83
C GLY A 184 -4.17 8.68 -1.50
N ASP A 185 -5.21 8.56 -0.69
CA ASP A 185 -6.60 8.81 -1.08
C ASP A 185 -7.40 9.39 0.11
N LEU A 186 -8.32 10.27 -0.20
CA LEU A 186 -9.28 10.87 0.73
C LEU A 186 -10.70 10.47 0.33
N LEU A 187 -11.62 10.47 1.30
CA LEU A 187 -13.03 10.20 1.04
C LEU A 187 -13.77 11.45 0.55
N SER A 188 -14.70 11.21 -0.34
CA SER A 188 -15.63 12.22 -0.86
C SER A 188 -16.97 11.56 -1.16
N HIS A 189 -17.99 12.38 -1.35
CA HIS A 189 -19.32 11.92 -1.74
C HIS A 189 -19.29 11.09 -3.04
N PHE A 190 -18.42 11.43 -3.98
CA PHE A 190 -18.23 10.67 -5.22
C PHE A 190 -17.80 9.22 -4.93
N ILE A 191 -16.83 9.05 -4.04
CA ILE A 191 -16.29 7.73 -3.70
C ILE A 191 -17.34 6.91 -2.94
N THR A 192 -17.93 7.46 -1.90
CA THR A 192 -18.89 6.74 -1.05
C THR A 192 -20.17 6.38 -1.81
N SER A 193 -20.66 7.26 -2.69
CA SER A 193 -21.79 6.97 -3.57
C SER A 193 -21.46 5.85 -4.57
N GLY A 194 -20.25 5.86 -5.13
CA GLY A 194 -19.78 4.80 -6.02
C GLY A 194 -19.78 3.43 -5.34
N PHE A 195 -19.13 3.31 -4.18
CA PHE A 195 -19.10 2.06 -3.40
C PHE A 195 -20.48 1.65 -2.88
N GLY A 196 -21.31 2.63 -2.50
CA GLY A 196 -22.70 2.40 -2.10
C GLY A 196 -23.54 1.79 -3.22
N SER A 197 -23.37 2.26 -4.47
CA SER A 197 -24.09 1.73 -5.65
C SER A 197 -23.73 0.26 -5.94
N PHE A 198 -22.53 -0.18 -5.61
CA PHE A 198 -22.11 -1.58 -5.69
C PHE A 198 -22.52 -2.44 -4.48
N ARG A 199 -23.18 -1.84 -3.48
CA ARG A 199 -23.56 -2.52 -2.23
C ARG A 199 -22.39 -3.23 -1.55
N SER A 200 -21.22 -2.60 -1.59
CA SER A 200 -19.97 -3.16 -1.06
C SER A 200 -19.60 -2.63 0.34
N LEU A 201 -20.36 -1.64 0.85
CA LEU A 201 -20.12 -1.05 2.16
C LEU A 201 -20.79 -1.84 3.27
N SER A 202 -20.04 -2.12 4.35
CA SER A 202 -20.55 -2.74 5.56
C SER A 202 -21.19 -1.71 6.49
N SER A 203 -22.26 -2.12 7.18
CA SER A 203 -22.90 -1.35 8.25
C SER A 203 -22.27 -1.54 9.63
N ARG A 204 -21.23 -2.38 9.73
CA ARG A 204 -20.45 -2.70 10.93
C ARG A 204 -18.94 -2.73 10.59
N PRO A 205 -18.03 -2.82 11.58
CA PRO A 205 -16.62 -3.02 11.29
C PRO A 205 -16.39 -4.25 10.42
N CYS A 206 -15.64 -4.10 9.35
CA CYS A 206 -15.40 -5.15 8.36
C CYS A 206 -14.65 -6.35 8.97
N ARG A 207 -14.98 -7.55 8.47
CA ARG A 207 -14.50 -8.84 8.98
C ARG A 207 -13.92 -9.68 7.84
N PRO A 208 -12.72 -9.39 7.36
CA PRO A 208 -12.12 -10.15 6.27
C PRO A 208 -12.12 -11.65 6.54
N TYR A 209 -12.51 -12.45 5.54
CA TYR A 209 -12.57 -13.92 5.55
C TYR A 209 -13.57 -14.57 6.51
N ASP A 210 -14.24 -13.78 7.37
CA ASP A 210 -15.25 -14.30 8.31
C ASP A 210 -16.55 -14.71 7.60
N SER A 211 -17.24 -15.69 8.14
CA SER A 211 -18.53 -16.18 7.60
C SER A 211 -19.65 -15.13 7.67
N SER A 212 -19.53 -14.20 8.59
CA SER A 212 -20.50 -13.11 8.78
C SER A 212 -20.11 -11.81 8.06
N ARG A 213 -19.05 -11.82 7.21
CA ARG A 213 -18.65 -10.63 6.45
C ARG A 213 -19.77 -10.16 5.53
N ASP A 214 -19.94 -8.86 5.40
CA ASP A 214 -21.01 -8.23 4.61
C ASP A 214 -20.55 -7.03 3.77
N GLY A 215 -19.25 -6.73 3.77
CA GLY A 215 -18.67 -5.64 3.01
C GLY A 215 -17.49 -4.97 3.69
N LEU A 216 -16.96 -3.95 3.04
CA LEU A 216 -15.81 -3.18 3.49
C LEU A 216 -16.23 -1.88 4.21
N ASN A 217 -15.32 -1.31 4.96
CA ASN A 217 -15.37 0.11 5.33
C ASN A 217 -14.28 0.86 4.57
N LEU A 218 -14.56 2.08 4.16
CA LEU A 218 -13.60 2.95 3.49
C LEU A 218 -12.66 3.64 4.49
N GLY A 219 -11.52 4.10 4.00
CA GLY A 219 -10.56 4.85 4.82
C GLY A 219 -9.80 5.92 4.05
N GLU A 220 -9.25 6.88 4.77
CA GLU A 220 -8.35 7.93 4.30
C GLU A 220 -6.95 7.67 4.82
N ALA A 221 -5.95 7.76 3.96
CA ALA A 221 -4.56 7.69 4.38
C ALA A 221 -3.62 8.23 3.29
N CYS A 222 -2.39 8.52 3.70
CA CYS A 222 -1.26 8.67 2.82
C CYS A 222 -0.03 8.01 3.46
N GLY A 223 0.70 7.24 2.67
CA GLY A 223 2.00 6.69 3.07
C GLY A 223 3.07 7.06 2.06
N ALA A 224 4.30 7.12 2.49
CA ALA A 224 5.44 7.31 1.62
C ALA A 224 6.61 6.43 2.05
N VAL A 225 7.35 5.93 1.07
CA VAL A 225 8.59 5.18 1.28
C VAL A 225 9.70 5.74 0.39
N LEU A 226 10.93 5.63 0.85
CA LEU A 226 12.13 5.90 0.06
C LEU A 226 12.71 4.57 -0.41
N LEU A 227 12.63 4.33 -1.72
CA LEU A 227 13.34 3.26 -2.40
C LEU A 227 14.76 3.72 -2.73
N SER A 228 15.74 2.83 -2.57
CA SER A 228 17.15 3.13 -2.82
C SER A 228 17.88 1.93 -3.41
N SER A 229 18.83 2.18 -4.32
CA SER A 229 19.79 1.16 -4.77
C SER A 229 20.86 0.83 -3.72
N GLU A 230 20.95 1.64 -2.67
CA GLU A 230 21.91 1.49 -1.58
C GLU A 230 21.15 1.23 -0.28
N GLY A 231 21.57 0.22 0.48
CA GLY A 231 20.95 -0.16 1.74
C GLY A 231 21.91 -0.89 2.66
N THR A 232 21.44 -1.21 3.84
CA THR A 232 22.15 -1.99 4.88
C THR A 232 21.31 -3.19 5.30
N GLU A 233 21.83 -4.02 6.18
CA GLU A 233 21.12 -5.16 6.76
C GLU A 233 19.89 -4.78 7.60
N GLU A 234 19.72 -3.51 7.93
CA GLU A 234 18.54 -2.99 8.64
C GLU A 234 17.37 -2.68 7.71
N HIS A 235 17.60 -2.62 6.40
CA HIS A 235 16.61 -2.23 5.42
C HIS A 235 15.92 -3.44 4.79
N VAL A 236 14.60 -3.36 4.66
CA VAL A 236 13.82 -4.36 3.93
C VAL A 236 14.07 -4.23 2.43
N ILE A 237 14.15 -5.36 1.76
CA ILE A 237 14.31 -5.44 0.31
C ILE A 237 12.94 -5.63 -0.34
N LEU A 238 12.63 -4.81 -1.34
CA LEU A 238 11.53 -5.06 -2.27
C LEU A 238 12.04 -6.03 -3.34
N SER A 239 11.97 -7.33 -3.04
CA SER A 239 12.66 -8.38 -3.79
C SER A 239 11.94 -8.80 -5.06
N GLY A 240 10.62 -8.72 -5.11
CA GLY A 240 9.86 -9.09 -6.30
C GLY A 240 8.56 -8.32 -6.42
N GLY A 241 8.04 -8.23 -7.64
CA GLY A 241 6.76 -7.58 -7.88
C GLY A 241 6.17 -7.84 -9.24
N ALA A 242 4.86 -8.06 -9.31
CA ALA A 242 4.14 -8.29 -10.56
C ALA A 242 2.73 -7.72 -10.53
N VAL A 243 2.25 -7.35 -11.71
CA VAL A 243 0.88 -6.89 -11.97
C VAL A 243 0.25 -7.83 -13.01
N SER A 244 -1.03 -8.12 -12.84
CA SER A 244 -1.82 -8.90 -13.79
C SER A 244 -3.22 -8.34 -13.95
N ASN A 245 -3.94 -8.82 -14.96
CA ASN A 245 -5.36 -8.52 -15.11
C ASN A 245 -6.12 -9.80 -15.46
N ASP A 246 -7.20 -10.08 -14.74
CA ASP A 246 -8.01 -11.28 -14.99
C ASP A 246 -9.09 -11.08 -16.05
N ALA A 247 -9.31 -9.82 -16.50
CA ALA A 247 -10.25 -9.45 -17.55
C ALA A 247 -11.67 -10.03 -17.37
N ASN A 248 -12.08 -10.32 -16.13
CA ASN A 248 -13.34 -10.99 -15.85
C ASN A 248 -14.55 -10.03 -15.90
N HIS A 249 -14.54 -9.02 -15.00
CA HIS A 249 -15.64 -8.06 -14.87
C HIS A 249 -15.14 -6.73 -14.31
N ILE A 250 -15.82 -5.63 -14.63
CA ILE A 250 -15.40 -4.28 -14.20
C ILE A 250 -15.41 -4.09 -12.66
N SER A 251 -16.32 -4.74 -11.95
CA SER A 251 -16.47 -4.59 -10.49
C SER A 251 -16.37 -5.91 -9.71
N GLY A 252 -16.27 -7.04 -10.40
CA GLY A 252 -16.17 -8.36 -9.78
C GLY A 252 -14.83 -9.03 -10.09
N PRO A 253 -14.17 -9.65 -9.10
CA PRO A 253 -12.94 -10.40 -9.32
C PRO A 253 -13.19 -11.68 -10.11
N SER A 254 -12.10 -12.30 -10.57
CA SER A 254 -12.13 -13.65 -11.14
C SER A 254 -12.79 -14.65 -10.18
N ARG A 255 -13.52 -15.62 -10.73
CA ARG A 255 -14.11 -16.70 -9.92
C ARG A 255 -13.11 -17.78 -9.55
N THR A 256 -11.99 -17.86 -10.25
CA THR A 256 -10.96 -18.90 -10.13
C THR A 256 -9.75 -18.44 -9.33
N GLY A 257 -9.47 -17.14 -9.28
CA GLY A 257 -8.29 -16.57 -8.64
C GLY A 257 -7.03 -16.57 -9.52
N ASP A 258 -7.13 -16.97 -10.78
CA ASP A 258 -5.98 -17.15 -11.68
C ASP A 258 -5.18 -15.85 -11.88
N GLY A 259 -5.86 -14.70 -11.99
CA GLY A 259 -5.19 -13.40 -12.17
C GLY A 259 -4.27 -13.07 -10.98
N LEU A 260 -4.81 -13.12 -9.77
CA LEU A 260 -4.02 -12.87 -8.56
C LEU A 260 -2.94 -13.94 -8.34
N TYR A 261 -3.26 -15.22 -8.57
CA TYR A 261 -2.26 -16.30 -8.56
C TYR A 261 -1.08 -16.00 -9.49
N PHE A 262 -1.37 -15.53 -10.70
CA PHE A 262 -0.31 -15.19 -11.66
C PHE A 262 0.61 -14.08 -11.10
N ALA A 263 0.03 -13.02 -10.52
CA ALA A 263 0.81 -11.94 -9.90
C ALA A 263 1.68 -12.45 -8.74
N ILE A 264 1.10 -13.26 -7.83
CA ILE A 264 1.84 -13.85 -6.71
C ILE A 264 3.01 -14.70 -7.20
N ARG A 265 2.73 -15.62 -8.13
CA ARG A 265 3.76 -16.51 -8.68
C ARG A 265 4.92 -15.75 -9.34
N GLN A 266 4.61 -14.72 -10.14
CA GLN A 266 5.64 -13.92 -10.79
C GLN A 266 6.46 -13.10 -9.79
N ALA A 267 5.80 -12.52 -8.78
CA ALA A 267 6.51 -11.78 -7.73
C ALA A 267 7.45 -12.70 -6.92
N MET A 268 7.00 -13.90 -6.56
CA MET A 268 7.82 -14.89 -5.86
C MET A 268 8.97 -15.41 -6.73
N GLN A 269 8.71 -15.67 -8.01
CA GLN A 269 9.74 -16.09 -8.95
C GLN A 269 10.83 -15.03 -9.10
N GLU A 270 10.47 -13.75 -9.21
CA GLU A 270 11.42 -12.66 -9.28
C GLU A 270 12.24 -12.53 -7.98
N ALA A 271 11.58 -12.71 -6.83
CA ALA A 271 12.23 -12.68 -5.52
C ALA A 271 13.13 -13.91 -5.25
N GLY A 272 13.07 -14.94 -6.11
CA GLY A 272 13.78 -16.22 -5.89
C GLY A 272 13.28 -16.98 -4.66
N THR A 273 12.00 -16.79 -4.26
CA THR A 273 11.41 -17.43 -3.08
C THR A 273 10.47 -18.56 -3.45
N ALA A 274 10.44 -19.61 -2.63
CA ALA A 274 9.48 -20.69 -2.72
C ALA A 274 8.35 -20.53 -1.67
N PRO A 275 7.20 -21.19 -1.81
CA PRO A 275 6.08 -21.06 -0.87
C PRO A 275 6.44 -21.27 0.59
N GLN A 276 7.33 -22.21 0.89
CA GLN A 276 7.81 -22.52 2.25
C GLN A 276 8.70 -21.43 2.86
N ASP A 277 9.22 -20.49 2.07
CA ASP A 277 10.04 -19.38 2.53
C ASP A 277 9.20 -18.20 2.99
N ILE A 278 7.90 -18.18 2.61
CA ILE A 278 6.98 -17.09 2.93
C ILE A 278 6.48 -17.24 4.36
N SER A 279 6.78 -16.26 5.19
CA SER A 279 6.42 -16.24 6.62
C SER A 279 4.96 -15.85 6.83
N PHE A 280 4.44 -14.93 6.02
CA PHE A 280 3.04 -14.52 6.04
C PHE A 280 2.61 -13.84 4.72
N VAL A 281 1.30 -13.76 4.55
CA VAL A 281 0.66 -12.99 3.48
C VAL A 281 -0.15 -11.85 4.07
N ASN A 282 0.15 -10.62 3.69
CA ASN A 282 -0.77 -9.50 3.88
C ASN A 282 -1.67 -9.42 2.65
N ALA A 283 -2.88 -9.90 2.81
CA ALA A 283 -3.84 -10.00 1.72
C ALA A 283 -4.62 -8.69 1.50
N HIS A 284 -5.25 -8.56 0.35
CA HIS A 284 -6.15 -7.44 0.07
C HIS A 284 -7.32 -7.43 1.07
N GLY A 285 -7.96 -8.58 1.31
CA GLY A 285 -8.84 -8.86 2.43
C GLY A 285 -9.88 -7.77 2.73
N THR A 286 -10.81 -7.54 1.80
CA THR A 286 -11.77 -6.44 1.87
C THR A 286 -13.02 -6.75 2.69
N ALA A 287 -13.20 -7.96 3.16
CA ALA A 287 -14.45 -8.47 3.76
C ALA A 287 -15.65 -8.47 2.80
N THR A 288 -15.42 -8.31 1.51
CA THR A 288 -16.44 -8.53 0.48
C THR A 288 -16.49 -10.00 0.09
N LEU A 289 -17.69 -10.52 -0.17
CA LEU A 289 -17.89 -11.95 -0.40
C LEU A 289 -16.96 -12.50 -1.51
N TYR A 290 -17.00 -11.88 -2.66
CA TYR A 290 -16.31 -12.38 -3.85
C TYR A 290 -14.79 -12.17 -3.83
N ASN A 291 -14.30 -11.06 -3.25
CA ASN A 291 -12.87 -10.82 -3.18
C ASN A 291 -12.19 -11.84 -2.26
N ASP A 292 -12.71 -12.04 -1.06
CA ASP A 292 -12.11 -12.95 -0.09
C ASP A 292 -12.15 -14.41 -0.56
N GLU A 293 -13.21 -14.80 -1.30
CA GLU A 293 -13.27 -16.10 -1.96
C GLU A 293 -12.21 -16.23 -3.07
N MET A 294 -12.05 -15.20 -3.89
CA MET A 294 -11.06 -15.19 -4.95
C MET A 294 -9.64 -15.29 -4.39
N GLU A 295 -9.33 -14.51 -3.36
CA GLU A 295 -8.01 -14.52 -2.72
C GLU A 295 -7.69 -15.89 -2.12
N SER A 296 -8.63 -16.53 -1.43
CA SER A 296 -8.42 -17.87 -0.86
C SER A 296 -8.06 -18.91 -1.92
N LYS A 297 -8.70 -18.83 -3.11
CA LYS A 297 -8.37 -19.70 -4.26
C LYS A 297 -6.99 -19.38 -4.83
N ALA A 298 -6.66 -18.09 -5.00
CA ALA A 298 -5.37 -17.68 -5.52
C ALA A 298 -4.20 -18.12 -4.62
N LEU A 299 -4.37 -17.99 -3.31
CA LEU A 299 -3.37 -18.46 -2.33
C LEU A 299 -3.20 -19.97 -2.35
N THR A 300 -4.30 -20.73 -2.51
CA THR A 300 -4.22 -22.19 -2.66
C THR A 300 -3.50 -22.58 -3.96
N LEU A 301 -3.80 -21.91 -5.09
CA LEU A 301 -3.09 -22.12 -6.35
C LEU A 301 -1.58 -21.81 -6.26
N ALA A 302 -1.22 -20.85 -5.41
CA ALA A 302 0.16 -20.46 -5.15
C ALA A 302 0.88 -21.36 -4.12
N HIS A 303 0.22 -22.40 -3.59
CA HIS A 303 0.71 -23.27 -2.51
C HIS A 303 1.02 -22.50 -1.21
N LEU A 304 0.26 -21.43 -0.94
CA LEU A 304 0.35 -20.60 0.28
C LEU A 304 -0.80 -20.89 1.27
N GLU A 305 -1.55 -21.97 1.09
CA GLU A 305 -2.70 -22.34 1.93
C GLU A 305 -2.35 -22.68 3.38
N GLN A 306 -1.06 -22.89 3.68
CA GLN A 306 -0.57 -23.13 5.05
C GLN A 306 0.13 -21.90 5.64
N VAL A 307 0.34 -20.84 4.84
CA VAL A 307 1.02 -19.62 5.26
C VAL A 307 0.04 -18.72 6.02
N PRO A 308 0.42 -18.16 7.18
CA PRO A 308 -0.41 -17.19 7.90
C PRO A 308 -0.87 -16.03 7.03
N VAL A 309 -2.17 -15.72 7.06
CA VAL A 309 -2.79 -14.64 6.29
C VAL A 309 -3.42 -13.63 7.22
N HIS A 310 -3.24 -12.35 6.92
CA HIS A 310 -3.95 -11.28 7.62
C HIS A 310 -4.39 -10.17 6.69
N SER A 311 -5.35 -9.35 7.16
CA SER A 311 -5.76 -8.09 6.52
C SER A 311 -5.73 -6.95 7.53
N LEU A 312 -5.22 -5.82 7.11
CA LEU A 312 -5.17 -4.58 7.90
C LEU A 312 -6.41 -3.69 7.72
N LYS A 313 -7.35 -4.09 6.86
CA LYS A 313 -8.58 -3.33 6.60
C LYS A 313 -9.43 -3.06 7.86
N PRO A 314 -9.50 -3.96 8.85
CA PRO A 314 -10.22 -3.66 10.11
C PRO A 314 -9.64 -2.50 10.91
N TYR A 315 -8.39 -2.13 10.69
CA TYR A 315 -7.74 -1.00 11.35
C TYR A 315 -7.89 0.30 10.55
N PHE A 316 -7.56 0.27 9.28
CA PHE A 316 -7.46 1.46 8.41
C PHE A 316 -8.71 1.73 7.58
N GLY A 317 -9.65 0.77 7.47
CA GLY A 317 -10.57 0.73 6.36
C GLY A 317 -9.85 0.44 5.04
N HIS A 318 -10.57 0.46 3.93
CA HIS A 318 -9.99 0.37 2.60
C HIS A 318 -9.57 1.76 2.12
N THR A 319 -8.29 2.03 2.12
CA THR A 319 -7.70 3.33 1.78
C THR A 319 -7.36 3.48 0.29
N LEU A 320 -8.03 2.71 -0.56
CA LEU A 320 -7.99 2.79 -2.03
C LEU A 320 -6.56 2.73 -2.60
N GLY A 321 -6.11 3.79 -3.29
CA GLY A 321 -4.78 3.86 -3.88
C GLY A 321 -3.63 3.98 -2.87
N ALA A 322 -3.91 4.37 -1.63
CA ALA A 322 -2.93 4.36 -0.54
C ALA A 322 -2.69 2.96 0.04
N SER A 323 -3.69 2.04 -0.05
CA SER A 323 -3.66 0.74 0.62
C SER A 323 -2.37 -0.03 0.40
N GLY A 324 -1.91 -0.10 -0.85
CA GLY A 324 -0.70 -0.84 -1.21
C GLY A 324 0.55 -0.33 -0.49
N ILE A 325 0.68 0.97 -0.29
CA ILE A 325 1.85 1.57 0.36
C ILE A 325 1.74 1.47 1.88
N ILE A 326 0.63 1.90 2.48
CA ILE A 326 0.50 1.89 3.95
C ILE A 326 0.55 0.47 4.52
N GLU A 327 -0.07 -0.49 3.85
CA GLU A 327 -0.04 -1.89 4.27
C GLU A 327 1.36 -2.49 4.07
N SER A 328 2.10 -2.11 3.02
CA SER A 328 3.51 -2.52 2.85
C SER A 328 4.42 -1.94 3.93
N ILE A 329 4.20 -0.69 4.36
CA ILE A 329 4.92 -0.09 5.49
C ILE A 329 4.70 -0.93 6.75
N VAL A 330 3.46 -1.30 7.06
CA VAL A 330 3.18 -2.16 8.21
C VAL A 330 3.86 -3.51 8.08
N CYS A 331 3.80 -4.16 6.89
CA CYS A 331 4.46 -5.45 6.63
C CYS A 331 5.98 -5.40 6.86
N MET A 332 6.64 -4.29 6.48
CA MET A 332 8.07 -4.10 6.75
C MET A 332 8.38 -4.10 8.25
N HIS A 333 7.53 -3.43 9.03
CA HIS A 333 7.68 -3.39 10.48
C HIS A 333 7.33 -4.73 11.14
N GLU A 334 6.36 -5.48 10.61
CA GLU A 334 6.07 -6.86 11.04
C GLU A 334 7.29 -7.76 10.83
N LEU A 335 7.88 -7.72 9.63
CA LEU A 335 9.10 -8.47 9.30
C LEU A 335 10.24 -8.17 10.28
N LYS A 336 10.53 -6.87 10.51
CA LYS A 336 11.62 -6.42 11.39
C LYS A 336 11.41 -6.81 12.85
N GLN A 337 10.16 -6.89 13.30
CA GLN A 337 9.82 -7.12 14.72
C GLN A 337 9.47 -8.58 15.02
N GLY A 338 9.25 -9.41 14.00
CA GLY A 338 8.79 -10.77 14.18
C GLY A 338 7.39 -10.88 14.77
N ILE A 339 6.52 -9.88 14.51
CA ILE A 339 5.15 -9.79 15.03
C ILE A 339 4.18 -9.72 13.87
N LEU A 340 3.38 -10.76 13.67
CA LEU A 340 2.25 -10.77 12.76
C LEU A 340 1.05 -10.11 13.45
N PHE A 341 0.50 -9.07 12.86
CA PHE A 341 -0.70 -8.44 13.38
C PHE A 341 -1.94 -9.28 13.03
N GLY A 342 -2.88 -9.34 13.97
CA GLY A 342 -4.13 -10.07 13.78
C GLY A 342 -5.12 -9.31 12.89
N THR A 343 -6.11 -10.03 12.41
CA THR A 343 -7.27 -9.50 11.66
C THR A 343 -8.47 -9.41 12.61
N PRO A 344 -8.73 -8.26 13.25
CA PRO A 344 -9.86 -8.13 14.17
C PRO A 344 -11.20 -8.48 13.51
N GLY A 345 -12.07 -9.11 14.26
CA GLY A 345 -13.39 -9.52 13.78
C GLY A 345 -13.45 -10.88 13.09
N TYR A 346 -12.33 -11.52 12.78
CA TYR A 346 -12.33 -12.88 12.29
C TYR A 346 -12.60 -13.88 13.42
N GLU A 347 -13.66 -14.65 13.29
CA GLU A 347 -14.08 -15.66 14.27
C GLU A 347 -14.31 -17.03 13.64
N THR A 348 -15.00 -17.05 12.50
CA THR A 348 -15.39 -18.29 11.82
C THR A 348 -15.07 -18.22 10.34
N PRO A 349 -14.39 -19.24 9.77
CA PRO A 349 -14.09 -19.27 8.34
C PRO A 349 -15.33 -19.16 7.47
N GLY A 350 -15.31 -18.24 6.48
CA GLY A 350 -16.40 -17.97 5.55
C GLY A 350 -16.00 -18.05 4.08
N ILE A 351 -14.91 -18.75 3.77
CA ILE A 351 -14.31 -18.83 2.45
C ILE A 351 -14.21 -20.29 1.99
N PRO A 352 -14.24 -20.56 0.67
CA PRO A 352 -14.29 -21.93 0.14
C PRO A 352 -12.99 -22.73 0.32
N MET A 353 -11.83 -22.04 0.30
CA MET A 353 -10.53 -22.66 0.48
C MET A 353 -9.97 -22.25 1.85
N PRO A 354 -9.69 -23.20 2.76
CA PRO A 354 -9.19 -22.88 4.09
C PRO A 354 -7.80 -22.25 4.01
N ILE A 355 -7.64 -21.10 4.66
CA ILE A 355 -6.35 -20.42 4.87
C ILE A 355 -6.23 -20.01 6.34
N PRO A 356 -5.03 -19.98 6.94
CA PRO A 356 -4.85 -19.68 8.35
C PRO A 356 -4.90 -18.17 8.61
N VAL A 357 -6.10 -17.65 8.90
CA VAL A 357 -6.31 -16.27 9.35
C VAL A 357 -6.35 -16.22 10.87
N TYR A 358 -5.65 -15.26 11.45
CA TYR A 358 -5.60 -15.09 12.91
C TYR A 358 -6.23 -13.77 13.33
N ALA A 359 -7.12 -13.82 14.32
CA ALA A 359 -7.74 -12.63 14.91
C ALA A 359 -6.77 -11.86 15.84
N THR A 360 -5.77 -12.55 16.40
CA THR A 360 -4.85 -12.00 17.39
C THR A 360 -3.41 -11.92 16.87
N HIS A 361 -2.62 -11.00 17.42
CA HIS A 361 -1.20 -10.87 17.12
C HIS A 361 -0.42 -12.13 17.49
N ARG A 362 0.62 -12.43 16.73
CA ARG A 362 1.47 -13.60 16.95
C ARG A 362 2.95 -13.27 16.72
N SER A 363 3.82 -13.76 17.58
CA SER A 363 5.26 -13.77 17.30
C SER A 363 5.58 -15.00 16.47
N ILE A 364 6.17 -14.80 15.30
CA ILE A 364 6.63 -15.88 14.41
C ILE A 364 7.99 -15.51 13.81
N PRO A 365 8.84 -16.49 13.49
CA PRO A 365 10.04 -16.22 12.69
C PRO A 365 9.64 -15.68 11.32
N MET A 366 10.31 -14.61 10.88
CA MET A 366 9.97 -13.95 9.63
C MET A 366 11.19 -13.77 8.75
N LYS A 367 11.03 -14.02 7.45
CA LYS A 367 12.07 -13.79 6.44
C LYS A 367 11.50 -13.06 5.22
N HIS A 368 10.39 -13.56 4.68
CA HIS A 368 9.73 -13.00 3.50
C HIS A 368 8.24 -12.85 3.77
N CYS A 369 7.62 -11.84 3.20
CA CYS A 369 6.18 -11.77 3.11
C CYS A 369 5.71 -11.46 1.69
N VAL A 370 4.51 -11.92 1.37
CA VAL A 370 3.79 -11.53 0.15
C VAL A 370 2.73 -10.51 0.52
N LYS A 371 2.71 -9.36 -0.15
CA LYS A 371 1.64 -8.37 -0.08
C LYS A 371 0.84 -8.40 -1.36
N THR A 372 -0.48 -8.66 -1.27
CA THR A 372 -1.37 -8.69 -2.43
C THR A 372 -2.29 -7.47 -2.48
N ALA A 373 -2.71 -7.10 -3.67
CA ALA A 373 -3.77 -6.12 -3.89
C ALA A 373 -4.61 -6.53 -5.10
N SER A 374 -5.92 -6.33 -5.01
CA SER A 374 -6.86 -6.53 -6.10
C SER A 374 -7.76 -5.31 -6.25
N GLY A 375 -8.19 -4.99 -7.46
CA GLY A 375 -8.94 -3.78 -7.73
C GLY A 375 -10.01 -3.95 -8.79
N PHE A 376 -10.92 -3.00 -8.85
CA PHE A 376 -11.91 -2.93 -9.92
C PHE A 376 -11.22 -2.89 -11.30
N GLY A 377 -11.86 -3.48 -12.30
CA GLY A 377 -11.29 -3.70 -13.62
C GLY A 377 -10.51 -5.01 -13.74
N GLY A 378 -10.55 -5.88 -12.71
CA GLY A 378 -9.86 -7.17 -12.70
C GLY A 378 -8.35 -7.06 -12.54
N CYS A 379 -7.85 -5.92 -12.07
CA CYS A 379 -6.43 -5.71 -11.86
C CYS A 379 -5.97 -6.33 -10.53
N ASN A 380 -4.82 -7.01 -10.56
CA ASN A 380 -4.19 -7.64 -9.41
C ASN A 380 -2.71 -7.28 -9.37
N ALA A 381 -2.15 -7.20 -8.18
CA ALA A 381 -0.72 -6.98 -7.97
C ALA A 381 -0.24 -7.73 -6.74
N ALA A 382 1.01 -8.16 -6.78
CA ALA A 382 1.70 -8.74 -5.63
C ALA A 382 3.14 -8.24 -5.58
N ILE A 383 3.66 -8.06 -4.38
CA ILE A 383 5.08 -7.83 -4.11
C ILE A 383 5.58 -8.80 -3.05
N VAL A 384 6.89 -9.05 -3.08
CA VAL A 384 7.61 -9.76 -2.03
C VAL A 384 8.53 -8.77 -1.32
N LEU A 385 8.38 -8.70 0.00
CA LEU A 385 9.28 -7.98 0.90
C LEU A 385 10.13 -8.99 1.66
N SER A 386 11.43 -8.72 1.77
CA SER A 386 12.39 -9.64 2.37
C SER A 386 13.30 -8.94 3.36
N LEU A 387 13.60 -9.60 4.47
CA LEU A 387 14.74 -9.20 5.29
C LEU A 387 16.03 -9.58 4.56
N PRO A 388 17.08 -8.76 4.62
CA PRO A 388 18.40 -9.15 4.13
C PRO A 388 18.88 -10.44 4.82
N GLU A 389 19.54 -11.31 4.07
CA GLU A 389 20.21 -12.46 4.69
C GLU A 389 21.38 -11.96 5.52
N TYR A 390 21.38 -12.28 6.82
CA TYR A 390 22.54 -12.05 7.66
C TYR A 390 23.67 -12.96 7.17
N THR A 391 24.64 -12.40 6.48
CA THR A 391 25.92 -13.05 6.23
C THR A 391 26.84 -12.63 7.38
N PRO A 392 27.14 -13.52 8.36
CA PRO A 392 28.07 -13.16 9.41
C PRO A 392 29.38 -12.74 8.74
N PHE A 393 29.94 -11.60 9.17
CA PHE A 393 31.27 -11.18 8.78
C PHE A 393 32.19 -12.38 8.98
N LYS A 394 32.78 -12.88 7.90
CA LYS A 394 33.95 -13.73 8.04
C LYS A 394 35.04 -12.81 8.56
N ASP A 395 35.43 -12.98 9.82
CA ASP A 395 36.67 -12.44 10.33
C ASP A 395 37.81 -12.92 9.42
N GLU A 396 38.16 -12.13 8.40
CA GLU A 396 39.41 -12.23 7.70
C GLU A 396 40.46 -11.52 8.55
N ASP A 397 40.85 -12.17 9.65
CA ASP A 397 42.12 -11.91 10.32
C ASP A 397 42.40 -13.02 11.33
N ASN A 398 43.00 -14.09 10.84
CA ASN A 398 43.94 -14.92 11.62
C ASN A 398 44.63 -15.92 10.68
N THR A 399 45.64 -15.45 9.96
CA THR A 399 46.86 -16.24 9.69
C THR A 399 48.01 -15.27 9.42
#